data_46347b1f28f7a16d9602fbfa6906846f
#
_entry.id   46347b1f28f7a16d9602fbfa6906846f
#
_cell.length_a   1.000
_cell.length_b   1.000
_cell.length_c   1.000
_cell.angle_alpha   90.00
_cell.angle_beta   90.00
_cell.angle_gamma   90.00
#
_symmetry.space_group_name_H-M   'P 1'
#
loop_
_entity.id
_entity.type
_entity.pdbx_description
1 polymer ?
#
loop_
_entity_poly.entity_id
_entity_poly.type
_entity_poly.pdbx_seq_one_letter_code
_entity_poly.pdbx_strand_id
1 'polypeptide(L)'
;MRRIPMILAAVSLFGSAALSQAPGQGSTPEVPPTDTIAEDIPGVIKGGTKIEVVIANVAGHGDPGVTLQGTEGPIALPDGTMVFCETIVARVARVEKDGKESVFVDAALAGGPNGLTWAPRGRLIGATTAAGKVGVRVVYPKGSEAMLADNFEGKPFVRPNDLIADKKGGIYFTDPAPGPNPSLPPAVYYLPPSGGKVIRVVDNVNPNGVSLSPDEKILYVNSGGTGYVLAFDVQNNGTLTNRRNFAKYEGLTVTDGRVMGGGDGFTVDTQGRLYTAAAGKIQVFTPQGAYVGSITSSRRPQNLAFAGPDMKTLYIVGGGTVFKVQMLAQGIKSRGGK
;
A
#
# COMPACT_ATOMS: atom_id res chain seq x y z
N MET A 1 28.44 -69.25 2.49
CA MET A 1 27.06 -68.68 2.34
C MET A 1 26.84 -67.61 3.42
N ARG A 2 27.07 -66.33 3.11
CA ARG A 2 26.83 -65.21 4.03
C ARG A 2 25.59 -64.47 3.52
N ARG A 3 24.56 -64.40 4.36
CA ARG A 3 23.30 -63.67 4.08
C ARG A 3 23.56 -62.21 4.35
N ILE A 4 23.25 -61.37 3.37
CA ILE A 4 23.22 -59.91 3.47
C ILE A 4 21.82 -59.51 3.96
N PRO A 5 21.68 -58.70 5.01
CA PRO A 5 20.36 -58.18 5.39
C PRO A 5 19.98 -57.01 4.49
N MET A 6 18.78 -57.07 3.98
CA MET A 6 18.09 -56.06 3.20
C MET A 6 17.60 -54.95 4.15
N ILE A 7 18.13 -53.74 4.00
CA ILE A 7 17.67 -52.54 4.74
C ILE A 7 16.45 -52.00 4.01
N LEU A 8 15.29 -52.11 4.63
CA LEU A 8 14.08 -51.42 4.20
C LEU A 8 14.23 -49.92 4.55
N ALA A 9 14.28 -49.06 3.53
CA ALA A 9 14.17 -47.63 3.71
C ALA A 9 12.69 -47.27 3.94
N ALA A 10 12.39 -46.83 5.14
CA ALA A 10 11.08 -46.24 5.45
C ALA A 10 10.99 -44.83 4.86
N VAL A 11 10.14 -44.66 3.86
CA VAL A 11 9.72 -43.35 3.35
C VAL A 11 8.77 -42.78 4.34
N SER A 12 9.20 -41.82 5.14
CA SER A 12 8.30 -41.02 5.99
C SER A 12 7.58 -39.97 5.13
N LEU A 13 6.31 -40.22 4.87
CA LEU A 13 5.39 -39.22 4.38
C LEU A 13 5.20 -38.18 5.48
N PHE A 14 5.80 -37.01 5.33
CA PHE A 14 5.42 -35.85 6.09
C PHE A 14 4.06 -35.37 5.57
N GLY A 15 2.99 -35.78 6.24
CA GLY A 15 1.67 -35.22 6.09
C GLY A 15 1.71 -33.76 6.55
N SER A 16 1.36 -32.85 5.66
CA SER A 16 1.08 -31.46 5.98
C SER A 16 -0.05 -31.43 6.99
N ALA A 17 0.26 -31.18 8.26
CA ALA A 17 -0.75 -30.90 9.28
C ALA A 17 -1.41 -29.55 8.92
N ALA A 18 -2.59 -29.63 8.28
CA ALA A 18 -3.51 -28.52 8.25
C ALA A 18 -3.86 -28.17 9.70
N LEU A 19 -3.48 -26.98 10.14
CA LEU A 19 -3.96 -26.42 11.40
C LEU A 19 -5.50 -26.36 11.31
N SER A 20 -6.17 -27.26 12.00
CA SER A 20 -7.61 -27.26 12.15
C SER A 20 -8.00 -25.98 12.87
N GLN A 21 -8.63 -25.04 12.15
CA GLN A 21 -9.33 -23.94 12.77
C GLN A 21 -10.46 -24.52 13.61
N ALA A 22 -10.63 -24.00 14.83
CA ALA A 22 -11.73 -24.34 15.70
C ALA A 22 -13.06 -24.08 14.97
N PRO A 23 -14.06 -24.97 15.07
CA PRO A 23 -15.35 -24.76 14.45
C PRO A 23 -16.12 -23.65 15.16
N GLY A 24 -16.53 -22.62 14.39
CA GLY A 24 -17.71 -21.84 14.70
C GLY A 24 -17.50 -20.53 15.43
N GLN A 25 -17.07 -19.51 14.72
CA GLN A 25 -17.78 -18.24 14.79
C GLN A 25 -18.36 -18.01 13.39
N GLY A 26 -19.68 -18.15 13.25
CA GLY A 26 -20.38 -17.77 12.06
C GLY A 26 -20.02 -16.34 11.74
N SER A 27 -19.43 -16.10 10.55
CA SER A 27 -19.15 -14.76 10.08
C SER A 27 -20.49 -14.02 10.06
N THR A 28 -20.63 -12.99 10.90
CA THR A 28 -21.72 -12.03 10.77
C THR A 28 -21.72 -11.58 9.31
N PRO A 29 -22.87 -11.61 8.61
CA PRO A 29 -22.92 -11.13 7.24
C PRO A 29 -22.32 -9.73 7.18
N GLU A 30 -21.37 -9.53 6.30
CA GLU A 30 -20.74 -8.23 6.16
C GLU A 30 -21.78 -7.23 5.67
N VAL A 31 -21.96 -6.13 6.42
CA VAL A 31 -22.89 -5.08 6.03
C VAL A 31 -22.41 -4.49 4.70
N PRO A 32 -23.26 -4.40 3.65
CA PRO A 32 -22.86 -3.81 2.37
C PRO A 32 -22.31 -2.39 2.56
N PRO A 33 -21.29 -1.99 1.78
CA PRO A 33 -20.81 -0.62 1.83
C PRO A 33 -21.89 0.35 1.36
N THR A 34 -21.94 1.52 1.99
CA THR A 34 -22.90 2.59 1.68
C THR A 34 -22.19 3.89 1.43
N ASP A 35 -22.84 4.78 0.69
CA ASP A 35 -22.40 6.16 0.60
C ASP A 35 -22.40 6.82 1.98
N THR A 36 -21.46 7.73 2.18
CA THR A 36 -21.39 8.58 3.39
C THR A 36 -21.30 10.05 3.01
N ILE A 37 -21.37 10.93 3.99
CA ILE A 37 -21.30 12.39 3.80
C ILE A 37 -20.07 12.92 4.54
N ALA A 38 -19.28 13.72 3.87
CA ALA A 38 -18.11 14.36 4.45
C ALA A 38 -18.48 15.49 5.41
N GLU A 39 -17.73 15.60 6.50
CA GLU A 39 -17.68 16.81 7.31
C GLU A 39 -16.87 17.91 6.60
N ASP A 40 -17.09 19.16 6.96
CA ASP A 40 -16.33 20.28 6.39
C ASP A 40 -14.91 20.30 6.94
N ILE A 41 -13.94 20.29 6.03
CA ILE A 41 -12.53 20.53 6.37
C ILE A 41 -12.06 21.69 5.48
N PRO A 42 -11.87 22.89 6.02
CA PRO A 42 -11.59 24.10 5.25
C PRO A 42 -10.42 23.95 4.27
N GLY A 43 -10.66 24.26 3.00
CA GLY A 43 -9.67 24.14 1.92
C GLY A 43 -9.32 22.71 1.52
N VAL A 44 -9.95 21.69 2.11
CA VAL A 44 -9.74 20.25 1.82
C VAL A 44 -10.97 19.65 1.16
N ILE A 45 -12.12 19.69 1.84
CA ILE A 45 -13.38 19.14 1.37
C ILE A 45 -14.54 19.97 1.93
N LYS A 46 -15.55 20.20 1.11
CA LYS A 46 -16.77 20.91 1.53
C LYS A 46 -17.68 19.96 2.30
N GLY A 47 -18.18 20.40 3.44
CA GLY A 47 -19.20 19.69 4.21
C GLY A 47 -20.45 19.39 3.37
N GLY A 48 -21.06 18.24 3.57
CA GLY A 48 -22.18 17.76 2.76
C GLY A 48 -21.78 17.08 1.45
N THR A 49 -20.48 17.05 1.09
CA THR A 49 -20.03 16.32 -0.11
C THR A 49 -20.20 14.82 0.10
N LYS A 50 -20.79 14.17 -0.90
CA LYS A 50 -21.05 12.74 -0.91
C LYS A 50 -19.76 11.97 -1.16
N ILE A 51 -19.47 10.97 -0.33
CA ILE A 51 -18.44 9.95 -0.53
C ILE A 51 -19.15 8.74 -1.12
N GLU A 52 -18.96 8.53 -2.41
CA GLU A 52 -19.71 7.55 -3.19
C GLU A 52 -19.03 6.18 -3.21
N VAL A 53 -19.80 5.11 -3.07
CA VAL A 53 -19.36 3.75 -3.39
C VAL A 53 -19.29 3.61 -4.91
N VAL A 54 -18.10 3.33 -5.44
CA VAL A 54 -17.89 3.11 -6.89
C VAL A 54 -17.92 1.62 -7.20
N ILE A 55 -17.18 0.81 -6.43
CA ILE A 55 -17.16 -0.64 -6.52
C ILE A 55 -17.41 -1.17 -5.12
N ALA A 56 -18.52 -1.88 -4.94
CA ALA A 56 -18.94 -2.37 -3.63
C ALA A 56 -18.09 -3.55 -3.14
N ASN A 57 -17.77 -4.48 -4.04
CA ASN A 57 -16.95 -5.64 -3.75
C ASN A 57 -16.07 -5.95 -4.96
N VAL A 58 -14.77 -5.96 -4.76
CA VAL A 58 -13.79 -6.36 -5.77
C VAL A 58 -13.70 -7.88 -5.88
N ALA A 59 -13.07 -8.39 -6.95
CA ALA A 59 -12.91 -9.81 -7.18
C ALA A 59 -12.25 -10.55 -6.00
N GLY A 60 -12.83 -11.66 -5.60
CA GLY A 60 -12.41 -12.50 -4.46
C GLY A 60 -12.83 -11.97 -3.08
N HIS A 61 -13.38 -10.76 -2.98
CA HIS A 61 -13.90 -10.24 -1.73
C HIS A 61 -15.21 -10.95 -1.34
N GLY A 62 -15.29 -11.42 -0.11
CA GLY A 62 -16.45 -12.17 0.39
C GLY A 62 -16.40 -13.68 0.12
N ASP A 63 -15.36 -14.20 -0.54
CA ASP A 63 -15.14 -15.64 -0.67
C ASP A 63 -14.86 -16.28 0.71
N PRO A 64 -15.25 -17.55 0.92
CA PRO A 64 -15.01 -18.24 2.18
C PRO A 64 -13.52 -18.22 2.57
N GLY A 65 -13.22 -17.72 3.78
CA GLY A 65 -11.84 -17.62 4.31
C GLY A 65 -11.07 -16.37 3.88
N VAL A 66 -11.65 -15.50 3.08
CA VAL A 66 -11.07 -14.19 2.73
C VAL A 66 -11.46 -13.16 3.79
N THR A 67 -10.45 -12.50 4.36
CA THR A 67 -10.64 -11.39 5.29
C THR A 67 -10.95 -10.09 4.54
N LEU A 68 -11.36 -9.04 5.26
CA LEU A 68 -11.71 -7.70 4.76
C LEU A 68 -10.56 -6.94 4.08
N GLN A 69 -9.70 -7.64 3.36
CA GLN A 69 -8.62 -7.07 2.56
C GLN A 69 -8.92 -7.30 1.09
N GLY A 70 -8.29 -6.62 0.21
CA GLY A 70 -8.49 -6.87 -1.22
C GLY A 70 -8.22 -5.68 -2.12
N THR A 71 -8.15 -4.48 -1.55
CA THR A 71 -7.93 -3.25 -2.32
C THR A 71 -6.79 -2.45 -1.76
N GLU A 72 -5.76 -2.20 -2.59
CA GLU A 72 -4.54 -1.49 -2.22
C GLU A 72 -3.98 -0.66 -3.38
N GLY A 73 -2.92 0.09 -3.12
CA GLY A 73 -2.07 0.76 -4.08
C GLY A 73 -2.79 1.56 -5.18
N PRO A 74 -3.79 2.41 -4.84
CA PRO A 74 -4.46 3.21 -5.85
C PRO A 74 -3.52 4.25 -6.45
N ILE A 75 -3.61 4.46 -7.77
CA ILE A 75 -2.83 5.50 -8.44
C ILE A 75 -3.56 6.00 -9.69
N ALA A 76 -3.45 7.32 -9.95
CA ALA A 76 -4.03 7.92 -11.15
C ALA A 76 -3.31 7.48 -12.43
N LEU A 77 -4.08 7.24 -13.48
CA LEU A 77 -3.57 7.13 -14.84
C LEU A 77 -3.44 8.51 -15.52
N PRO A 78 -2.61 8.64 -16.56
CA PRO A 78 -2.47 9.89 -17.29
C PRO A 78 -3.76 10.44 -17.88
N ASP A 79 -4.76 9.59 -18.18
CA ASP A 79 -6.07 9.98 -18.69
C ASP A 79 -7.08 10.41 -17.60
N GLY A 80 -6.64 10.49 -16.36
CA GLY A 80 -7.44 10.89 -15.20
C GLY A 80 -8.26 9.76 -14.56
N THR A 81 -8.27 8.56 -15.11
CA THR A 81 -8.85 7.39 -14.42
C THR A 81 -7.92 6.88 -13.32
N MET A 82 -8.35 5.91 -12.55
CA MET A 82 -7.60 5.33 -11.43
C MET A 82 -7.44 3.85 -11.61
N VAL A 83 -6.24 3.33 -11.29
CA VAL A 83 -6.01 1.88 -11.12
C VAL A 83 -5.68 1.58 -9.66
N PHE A 84 -5.92 0.34 -9.26
CA PHE A 84 -5.64 -0.15 -7.91
C PHE A 84 -5.28 -1.63 -7.93
N CYS A 85 -4.66 -2.09 -6.87
CA CYS A 85 -4.30 -3.50 -6.70
C CYS A 85 -5.48 -4.27 -6.11
N GLU A 86 -5.90 -5.34 -6.77
CA GLU A 86 -6.76 -6.39 -6.21
C GLU A 86 -5.86 -7.49 -5.66
N THR A 87 -5.52 -7.37 -4.39
CA THR A 87 -4.47 -8.20 -3.76
C THR A 87 -4.87 -9.67 -3.63
N ILE A 88 -6.17 -9.98 -3.55
CA ILE A 88 -6.69 -11.35 -3.43
C ILE A 88 -6.47 -12.13 -4.73
N VAL A 89 -6.78 -11.50 -5.87
CA VAL A 89 -6.64 -12.10 -7.20
C VAL A 89 -5.34 -11.68 -7.92
N ALA A 90 -4.46 -10.98 -7.20
CA ALA A 90 -3.09 -10.65 -7.60
C ALA A 90 -2.96 -9.83 -8.91
N ARG A 91 -3.95 -8.99 -9.26
CA ARG A 91 -3.98 -8.19 -10.50
C ARG A 91 -4.08 -6.69 -10.22
N VAL A 92 -3.97 -5.88 -11.27
CA VAL A 92 -4.28 -4.45 -11.23
C VAL A 92 -5.59 -4.22 -11.96
N ALA A 93 -6.56 -3.66 -11.27
CA ALA A 93 -7.85 -3.26 -11.82
C ALA A 93 -7.88 -1.77 -12.11
N ARG A 94 -8.80 -1.36 -12.99
CA ARG A 94 -9.05 0.04 -13.37
C ARG A 94 -10.50 0.39 -13.05
N VAL A 95 -10.69 1.59 -12.53
CA VAL A 95 -12.00 2.24 -12.49
C VAL A 95 -12.17 3.03 -13.77
N GLU A 96 -13.08 2.59 -14.61
CA GLU A 96 -13.41 3.26 -15.87
C GLU A 96 -14.18 4.56 -15.63
N LYS A 97 -14.30 5.41 -16.67
CA LYS A 97 -15.01 6.70 -16.55
C LYS A 97 -16.48 6.56 -16.18
N ASP A 98 -17.10 5.43 -16.54
CA ASP A 98 -18.49 5.10 -16.17
C ASP A 98 -18.62 4.46 -14.77
N GLY A 99 -17.51 4.34 -14.03
CA GLY A 99 -17.45 3.74 -12.69
C GLY A 99 -17.34 2.22 -12.68
N LYS A 100 -17.32 1.55 -13.84
CA LYS A 100 -17.15 0.11 -13.90
C LYS A 100 -15.70 -0.29 -13.67
N GLU A 101 -15.53 -1.53 -13.21
CA GLU A 101 -14.23 -2.17 -13.10
C GLU A 101 -13.83 -2.86 -14.38
N SER A 102 -12.56 -2.77 -14.74
CA SER A 102 -11.92 -3.57 -15.78
C SER A 102 -10.53 -4.03 -15.34
N VAL A 103 -9.98 -5.07 -15.98
CA VAL A 103 -8.61 -5.53 -15.74
C VAL A 103 -7.65 -4.61 -16.48
N PHE A 104 -6.72 -3.97 -15.77
CA PHE A 104 -5.66 -3.15 -16.36
C PHE A 104 -4.37 -3.96 -16.60
N VAL A 105 -3.94 -4.75 -15.61
CA VAL A 105 -2.84 -5.71 -15.75
C VAL A 105 -3.28 -7.02 -15.13
N ASP A 106 -3.28 -8.09 -15.91
CA ASP A 106 -3.67 -9.41 -15.44
C ASP A 106 -2.69 -9.97 -14.38
N ALA A 107 -3.14 -10.94 -13.60
CA ALA A 107 -2.38 -11.51 -12.48
C ALA A 107 -1.04 -12.12 -12.91
N ALA A 108 -0.97 -12.71 -14.11
CA ALA A 108 0.24 -13.34 -14.61
C ALA A 108 1.37 -12.32 -14.83
N LEU A 109 1.03 -11.12 -15.26
CA LEU A 109 1.95 -10.02 -15.49
C LEU A 109 2.17 -9.16 -14.24
N ALA A 110 1.11 -8.85 -13.50
CA ALA A 110 1.13 -7.97 -12.34
C ALA A 110 2.02 -8.52 -11.20
N GLY A 111 1.99 -9.82 -10.96
CA GLY A 111 2.81 -10.44 -9.90
C GLY A 111 2.34 -10.13 -8.49
N GLY A 112 1.04 -9.86 -8.30
CA GLY A 112 0.44 -9.60 -7.00
C GLY A 112 0.96 -8.33 -6.34
N PRO A 113 0.80 -7.15 -6.95
CA PRO A 113 1.27 -5.91 -6.34
C PRO A 113 0.39 -5.52 -5.16
N ASN A 114 1.00 -4.90 -4.14
CA ASN A 114 0.31 -4.24 -3.04
C ASN A 114 0.34 -2.71 -3.23
N GLY A 115 1.49 -2.12 -3.47
CA GLY A 115 1.65 -0.72 -3.81
C GLY A 115 2.01 -0.51 -5.29
N LEU A 116 1.71 0.67 -5.83
CA LEU A 116 2.03 1.09 -7.20
C LEU A 116 2.63 2.48 -7.22
N THR A 117 3.60 2.71 -8.11
CA THR A 117 4.13 4.04 -8.41
C THR A 117 4.49 4.18 -9.88
N TRP A 118 4.32 5.39 -10.43
CA TRP A 118 4.83 5.73 -11.74
C TRP A 118 6.32 6.06 -11.66
N ALA A 119 7.09 5.47 -12.55
CA ALA A 119 8.50 5.83 -12.79
C ALA A 119 8.67 6.46 -14.18
N PRO A 120 9.81 7.10 -14.45
CA PRO A 120 10.08 7.71 -15.75
C PRO A 120 9.84 6.76 -16.93
N ARG A 121 9.51 7.33 -18.08
CA ARG A 121 9.17 6.63 -19.34
C ARG A 121 7.85 5.85 -19.29
N GLY A 122 6.88 6.30 -18.46
CA GLY A 122 5.56 5.71 -18.39
C GLY A 122 5.52 4.27 -17.86
N ARG A 123 6.50 3.88 -17.03
CA ARG A 123 6.51 2.56 -16.40
C ARG A 123 5.76 2.57 -15.08
N LEU A 124 4.83 1.66 -14.92
CA LEU A 124 4.20 1.41 -13.62
C LEU A 124 5.02 0.34 -12.89
N ILE A 125 5.43 0.68 -11.69
CA ILE A 125 6.22 -0.17 -10.80
C ILE A 125 5.33 -0.65 -9.66
N GLY A 126 5.43 -1.93 -9.31
CA GLY A 126 4.70 -2.54 -8.20
C GLY A 126 5.63 -3.09 -7.13
N ALA A 127 5.24 -2.97 -5.87
CA ALA A 127 5.73 -3.77 -4.76
C ALA A 127 4.99 -5.11 -4.80
N THR A 128 5.62 -6.17 -5.29
CA THR A 128 4.98 -7.42 -5.66
C THR A 128 5.25 -8.53 -4.66
N THR A 129 4.26 -9.41 -4.45
CA THR A 129 4.28 -10.42 -3.37
C THR A 129 3.96 -11.84 -3.85
N ALA A 130 3.60 -12.05 -5.14
CA ALA A 130 3.33 -13.38 -5.65
C ALA A 130 4.59 -14.25 -5.64
N ALA A 131 4.41 -15.56 -5.42
CA ALA A 131 5.50 -16.53 -5.38
C ALA A 131 6.38 -16.45 -6.63
N GLY A 132 7.69 -16.37 -6.43
CA GLY A 132 8.68 -16.18 -7.51
C GLY A 132 8.73 -14.77 -8.11
N LYS A 133 7.96 -13.82 -7.57
CA LYS A 133 7.90 -12.44 -8.04
C LYS A 133 7.95 -11.42 -6.89
N VAL A 134 8.40 -11.83 -5.71
CA VAL A 134 8.53 -10.94 -4.55
C VAL A 134 9.60 -9.90 -4.80
N GLY A 135 9.26 -8.62 -4.70
CA GLY A 135 10.21 -7.53 -4.92
C GLY A 135 9.58 -6.27 -5.48
N VAL A 136 10.42 -5.41 -6.03
CA VAL A 136 10.05 -4.21 -6.78
C VAL A 136 10.23 -4.50 -8.26
N ARG A 137 9.17 -4.37 -9.04
CA ARG A 137 9.22 -4.72 -10.47
C ARG A 137 8.38 -3.81 -11.35
N VAL A 138 8.74 -3.75 -12.64
CA VAL A 138 7.90 -3.15 -13.69
C VAL A 138 6.73 -4.08 -13.95
N VAL A 139 5.50 -3.55 -13.85
CA VAL A 139 4.27 -4.30 -14.11
C VAL A 139 3.54 -3.81 -15.38
N TYR A 140 3.87 -2.63 -15.88
CA TYR A 140 3.31 -2.03 -17.10
C TYR A 140 4.31 -1.06 -17.73
N PRO A 141 4.34 -0.87 -19.08
CA PRO A 141 3.47 -1.49 -20.08
C PRO A 141 3.80 -2.97 -20.32
N LYS A 142 2.85 -3.70 -20.93
CA LYS A 142 3.01 -5.11 -21.32
C LYS A 142 4.23 -5.27 -22.21
N GLY A 143 5.06 -6.27 -21.89
CA GLY A 143 6.32 -6.56 -22.60
C GLY A 143 7.53 -5.81 -22.04
N SER A 144 7.34 -4.98 -20.99
CA SER A 144 8.44 -4.31 -20.27
C SER A 144 8.65 -4.85 -18.86
N GLU A 145 7.96 -5.92 -18.50
CA GLU A 145 8.01 -6.51 -17.16
C GLU A 145 9.45 -6.93 -16.82
N ALA A 146 9.95 -6.41 -15.71
CA ALA A 146 11.30 -6.71 -15.24
C ALA A 146 11.36 -6.62 -13.72
N MET A 147 12.09 -7.51 -13.09
CA MET A 147 12.48 -7.38 -11.70
C MET A 147 13.54 -6.28 -11.58
N LEU A 148 13.30 -5.29 -10.72
CA LEU A 148 14.23 -4.20 -10.44
C LEU A 148 15.03 -4.47 -9.17
N ALA A 149 14.40 -5.06 -8.15
CA ALA A 149 15.03 -5.47 -6.91
C ALA A 149 14.22 -6.60 -6.25
N ASP A 150 14.88 -7.70 -5.86
CA ASP A 150 14.28 -8.86 -5.20
C ASP A 150 14.98 -9.22 -3.89
N ASN A 151 16.09 -8.57 -3.58
CA ASN A 151 16.90 -8.86 -2.40
C ASN A 151 17.64 -7.64 -1.87
N PHE A 152 18.08 -7.74 -0.62
CA PHE A 152 19.04 -6.85 0.01
C PHE A 152 20.23 -7.67 0.53
N GLU A 153 21.43 -7.39 0.03
CA GLU A 153 22.68 -8.11 0.40
C GLU A 153 22.58 -9.65 0.29
N GLY A 154 21.91 -10.10 -0.79
CA GLY A 154 21.71 -11.53 -1.07
C GLY A 154 20.58 -12.20 -0.28
N LYS A 155 19.92 -11.49 0.61
CA LYS A 155 18.74 -11.98 1.34
C LYS A 155 17.46 -11.50 0.64
N PRO A 156 16.52 -12.40 0.29
CA PRO A 156 15.30 -12.01 -0.41
C PRO A 156 14.43 -11.10 0.46
N PHE A 157 13.75 -10.15 -0.17
CA PHE A 157 12.67 -9.39 0.48
C PHE A 157 11.57 -10.34 0.94
N VAL A 158 10.86 -9.95 1.99
CA VAL A 158 9.85 -10.79 2.63
C VAL A 158 8.47 -10.51 2.06
N ARG A 159 8.07 -9.24 2.08
CA ARG A 159 6.76 -8.79 1.60
C ARG A 159 6.77 -7.28 1.35
N PRO A 160 7.42 -6.80 0.28
CA PRO A 160 7.33 -5.40 -0.10
C PRO A 160 5.88 -4.92 -0.12
N ASN A 161 5.62 -3.75 0.49
CA ASN A 161 4.25 -3.30 0.73
C ASN A 161 3.91 -2.07 -0.12
N ASP A 162 4.51 -0.93 0.15
CA ASP A 162 4.22 0.32 -0.54
C ASP A 162 5.49 0.95 -1.12
N LEU A 163 5.34 1.85 -2.11
CA LEU A 163 6.47 2.47 -2.78
C LEU A 163 6.13 3.82 -3.40
N ILE A 164 7.15 4.67 -3.50
CA ILE A 164 7.07 5.98 -4.15
C ILE A 164 8.33 6.26 -4.97
N ALA A 165 8.18 6.63 -6.24
CA ALA A 165 9.29 7.10 -7.06
C ALA A 165 9.57 8.58 -6.81
N ASP A 166 10.85 8.96 -6.77
CA ASP A 166 11.28 10.35 -6.83
C ASP A 166 11.36 10.85 -8.29
N LYS A 167 11.52 12.15 -8.49
CA LYS A 167 11.63 12.79 -9.83
C LYS A 167 12.87 12.34 -10.61
N LYS A 168 13.89 11.82 -9.92
CA LYS A 168 15.11 11.29 -10.55
C LYS A 168 14.92 9.86 -11.05
N GLY A 169 13.82 9.18 -10.60
CA GLY A 169 13.50 7.78 -10.91
C GLY A 169 14.05 6.78 -9.90
N GLY A 170 14.55 7.24 -8.74
CA GLY A 170 14.80 6.39 -7.59
C GLY A 170 13.50 5.97 -6.92
N ILE A 171 13.48 4.86 -6.20
CA ILE A 171 12.27 4.28 -5.63
C ILE A 171 12.50 3.99 -4.14
N TYR A 172 11.74 4.67 -3.28
CA TYR A 172 11.61 4.27 -1.88
C TYR A 172 10.52 3.21 -1.78
N PHE A 173 10.76 2.16 -1.01
CA PHE A 173 9.77 1.12 -0.76
C PHE A 173 9.89 0.56 0.65
N THR A 174 8.78 0.07 1.17
CA THR A 174 8.68 -0.52 2.49
C THR A 174 8.64 -2.04 2.40
N ASP A 175 9.30 -2.72 3.33
CA ASP A 175 9.12 -4.15 3.59
C ASP A 175 8.85 -4.33 5.10
N PRO A 176 7.59 -4.53 5.50
CA PRO A 176 7.23 -4.79 6.89
C PRO A 176 7.72 -6.16 7.38
N ALA A 177 8.25 -7.00 6.48
CA ALA A 177 8.86 -8.29 6.79
C ALA A 177 8.06 -9.11 7.81
N PRO A 178 6.77 -9.42 7.55
CA PRO A 178 5.91 -10.09 8.52
C PRO A 178 6.35 -11.52 8.81
N GLY A 179 6.03 -11.98 10.00
CA GLY A 179 6.29 -13.36 10.41
C GLY A 179 7.29 -13.47 11.57
N PRO A 180 7.41 -14.65 12.18
CA PRO A 180 8.21 -14.84 13.39
C PRO A 180 9.73 -14.83 13.17
N ASN A 181 10.19 -15.17 11.97
CA ASN A 181 11.62 -15.27 11.63
C ASN A 181 11.86 -14.81 10.17
N PRO A 182 11.67 -13.54 9.85
CA PRO A 182 11.87 -13.05 8.49
C PRO A 182 13.35 -13.11 8.09
N SER A 183 13.63 -13.29 6.79
CA SER A 183 14.99 -13.25 6.22
C SER A 183 15.69 -11.90 6.41
N LEU A 184 14.89 -10.84 6.43
CA LEU A 184 15.28 -9.44 6.69
C LEU A 184 14.40 -8.85 7.77
N PRO A 185 14.91 -7.95 8.63
CA PRO A 185 14.08 -7.18 9.54
C PRO A 185 13.23 -6.16 8.77
N PRO A 186 12.09 -5.71 9.35
CA PRO A 186 11.30 -4.63 8.78
C PRO A 186 12.14 -3.38 8.53
N ALA A 187 12.01 -2.80 7.32
CA ALA A 187 12.83 -1.65 6.93
C ALA A 187 12.21 -0.86 5.78
N VAL A 188 12.74 0.35 5.56
CA VAL A 188 12.53 1.12 4.33
C VAL A 188 13.81 1.06 3.51
N TYR A 189 13.66 0.85 2.22
CA TYR A 189 14.74 0.72 1.26
C TYR A 189 14.66 1.80 0.19
N TYR A 190 15.79 2.07 -0.45
CA TYR A 190 15.89 2.93 -1.63
C TYR A 190 16.61 2.19 -2.76
N LEU A 191 15.96 2.11 -3.91
CA LEU A 191 16.56 1.65 -5.17
C LEU A 191 16.98 2.90 -5.96
N PRO A 192 18.28 3.11 -6.21
CA PRO A 192 18.75 4.27 -6.96
C PRO A 192 18.22 4.31 -8.41
N PRO A 193 18.09 5.50 -9.04
CA PRO A 193 17.54 5.65 -10.40
C PRO A 193 18.37 4.95 -11.48
N SER A 194 19.67 4.76 -11.24
CA SER A 194 20.56 4.00 -12.13
C SER A 194 20.36 2.48 -12.03
N GLY A 195 19.49 2.01 -11.12
CA GLY A 195 19.45 0.62 -10.69
C GLY A 195 20.65 0.28 -9.78
N GLY A 196 20.96 -0.99 -9.69
CA GLY A 196 22.12 -1.46 -8.93
C GLY A 196 21.79 -1.79 -7.47
N LYS A 197 22.71 -1.53 -6.55
CA LYS A 197 22.60 -1.98 -5.16
C LYS A 197 21.51 -1.21 -4.40
N VAL A 198 20.53 -1.92 -3.84
CA VAL A 198 19.53 -1.36 -2.94
C VAL A 198 20.20 -0.87 -1.65
N ILE A 199 19.72 0.25 -1.12
CA ILE A 199 20.18 0.86 0.11
C ILE A 199 19.09 0.70 1.16
N ARG A 200 19.38 0.17 2.34
CA ARG A 200 18.48 0.22 3.49
C ARG A 200 18.61 1.59 4.13
N VAL A 201 17.55 2.39 4.05
CA VAL A 201 17.57 3.80 4.47
C VAL A 201 16.93 4.06 5.82
N VAL A 202 16.04 3.15 6.29
CA VAL A 202 15.47 3.18 7.64
C VAL A 202 15.38 1.78 8.20
N ASP A 203 15.81 1.61 9.42
CA ASP A 203 15.63 0.41 10.25
C ASP A 203 14.88 0.73 11.54
N ASN A 204 14.63 -0.25 12.38
CA ASN A 204 13.89 -0.11 13.64
C ASN A 204 12.53 0.59 13.45
N VAL A 205 11.80 0.15 12.45
CA VAL A 205 10.45 0.57 12.09
C VAL A 205 9.58 -0.65 11.81
N ASN A 206 8.26 -0.47 11.89
CA ASN A 206 7.30 -1.42 11.32
C ASN A 206 6.55 -0.70 10.18
N PRO A 207 7.19 -0.56 9.00
CA PRO A 207 6.72 0.35 7.97
C PRO A 207 5.53 -0.22 7.22
N ASN A 208 4.63 0.67 6.76
CA ASN A 208 3.54 0.36 5.84
C ASN A 208 3.60 1.37 4.69
N GLY A 209 2.71 2.35 4.63
CA GLY A 209 2.71 3.37 3.60
C GLY A 209 3.97 4.25 3.59
N VAL A 210 4.34 4.74 2.40
CA VAL A 210 5.45 5.67 2.18
C VAL A 210 5.07 6.75 1.17
N SER A 211 5.45 8.00 1.42
CA SER A 211 5.20 9.11 0.48
C SER A 211 6.27 10.19 0.61
N LEU A 212 6.36 11.05 -0.42
CA LEU A 212 7.27 12.19 -0.45
C LEU A 212 6.51 13.51 -0.36
N SER A 213 7.10 14.52 0.27
CA SER A 213 6.60 15.90 0.18
C SER A 213 6.59 16.41 -1.28
N PRO A 214 5.83 17.48 -1.62
CA PRO A 214 5.77 18.00 -2.99
C PRO A 214 7.12 18.39 -3.57
N ASP A 215 8.03 18.91 -2.73
CA ASP A 215 9.40 19.28 -3.09
C ASP A 215 10.42 18.15 -2.96
N GLU A 216 9.97 16.96 -2.52
CA GLU A 216 10.77 15.74 -2.31
C GLU A 216 11.90 15.86 -1.28
N LYS A 217 11.82 16.85 -0.40
CA LYS A 217 12.80 17.02 0.68
C LYS A 217 12.49 16.20 1.92
N ILE A 218 11.25 15.71 2.05
CA ILE A 218 10.79 14.92 3.20
C ILE A 218 10.21 13.62 2.70
N LEU A 219 10.67 12.50 3.27
CA LEU A 219 10.01 11.20 3.17
C LEU A 219 9.14 10.98 4.40
N TYR A 220 7.87 10.65 4.18
CA TYR A 220 6.93 10.25 5.22
C TYR A 220 6.79 8.73 5.24
N VAL A 221 6.73 8.14 6.43
CA VAL A 221 6.56 6.70 6.62
C VAL A 221 5.51 6.46 7.70
N ASN A 222 4.49 5.68 7.36
CA ASN A 222 3.61 5.10 8.35
C ASN A 222 4.32 3.94 9.05
N SER A 223 4.33 3.96 10.38
CA SER A 223 4.95 2.90 11.17
C SER A 223 4.00 2.41 12.25
N GLY A 224 3.72 1.12 12.22
CA GLY A 224 2.89 0.47 13.23
C GLY A 224 3.49 0.61 14.64
N GLY A 225 2.62 0.80 15.64
CA GLY A 225 3.01 0.87 17.05
C GLY A 225 3.60 2.19 17.53
N THR A 226 3.85 3.18 16.65
CA THR A 226 4.46 4.46 17.05
C THR A 226 3.46 5.54 17.45
N GLY A 227 2.23 5.47 16.96
CA GLY A 227 1.22 6.53 17.14
C GLY A 227 1.45 7.78 16.28
N TYR A 228 2.46 7.76 15.41
CA TYR A 228 2.87 8.91 14.59
C TYR A 228 3.19 8.50 13.17
N VAL A 229 2.96 9.42 12.22
CA VAL A 229 3.71 9.46 10.96
C VAL A 229 5.15 9.82 11.29
N LEU A 230 6.08 9.06 10.77
CA LEU A 230 7.51 9.40 10.83
C LEU A 230 7.88 10.27 9.62
N ALA A 231 8.79 11.22 9.82
CA ALA A 231 9.36 12.01 8.74
C ALA A 231 10.89 11.98 8.78
N PHE A 232 11.49 12.05 7.59
CA PHE A 232 12.93 12.00 7.38
C PHE A 232 13.33 13.05 6.33
N ASP A 233 14.49 13.66 6.47
CA ASP A 233 15.03 14.58 5.47
C ASP A 233 15.76 13.77 4.39
N VAL A 234 15.37 13.99 3.14
CA VAL A 234 15.90 13.30 1.96
C VAL A 234 17.21 13.95 1.53
N GLN A 235 18.26 13.16 1.37
CA GLN A 235 19.57 13.58 0.90
C GLN A 235 19.69 13.41 -0.63
N ASN A 236 20.63 14.10 -1.26
CA ASN A 236 20.81 14.06 -2.71
C ASN A 236 21.08 12.67 -3.29
N ASN A 237 21.66 11.78 -2.51
CA ASN A 237 21.95 10.38 -2.87
C ASN A 237 20.81 9.40 -2.50
N GLY A 238 19.66 9.89 -2.03
CA GLY A 238 18.52 9.09 -1.61
C GLY A 238 18.60 8.55 -0.18
N THR A 239 19.69 8.76 0.56
CA THR A 239 19.75 8.44 1.98
C THR A 239 18.89 9.39 2.80
N LEU A 240 18.58 9.01 4.04
CA LEU A 240 17.69 9.75 4.92
C LEU A 240 18.40 10.16 6.20
N THR A 241 18.05 11.34 6.71
CA THR A 241 18.54 11.87 7.98
C THR A 241 17.40 12.44 8.82
N ASN A 242 17.68 12.89 10.03
CA ASN A 242 16.76 13.65 10.87
C ASN A 242 15.39 12.96 11.07
N ARG A 243 15.42 11.68 11.51
CA ARG A 243 14.19 10.95 11.90
C ARG A 243 13.45 11.68 13.00
N ARG A 244 12.15 11.90 12.80
CA ARG A 244 11.29 12.58 13.78
C ARG A 244 9.85 12.07 13.74
N ASN A 245 9.15 12.15 14.86
CA ASN A 245 7.70 12.07 14.93
C ASN A 245 7.13 13.34 14.28
N PHE A 246 6.29 13.17 13.27
CA PHE A 246 5.80 14.30 12.47
C PHE A 246 4.34 14.63 12.76
N ALA A 247 3.42 13.72 12.51
CA ALA A 247 2.00 13.91 12.70
C ALA A 247 1.46 12.83 13.64
N LYS A 248 0.80 13.23 14.73
CA LYS A 248 0.20 12.30 15.69
C LYS A 248 -1.15 11.82 15.15
N TYR A 249 -1.36 10.51 15.13
CA TYR A 249 -2.66 9.96 14.78
C TYR A 249 -3.66 10.22 15.90
N GLU A 250 -4.88 10.58 15.50
CA GLU A 250 -6.03 10.69 16.40
C GLU A 250 -6.80 9.36 16.46
N GLY A 251 -7.35 9.04 17.63
CA GLY A 251 -8.28 7.90 17.81
C GLY A 251 -7.64 6.51 17.72
N LEU A 252 -6.31 6.39 17.85
CA LEU A 252 -5.69 5.07 17.99
C LEU A 252 -5.99 4.49 19.38
N THR A 253 -6.25 3.19 19.41
CA THR A 253 -6.44 2.44 20.66
C THR A 253 -5.07 2.16 21.29
N VAL A 254 -5.01 2.29 22.61
CA VAL A 254 -3.85 1.84 23.41
C VAL A 254 -4.30 0.66 24.25
N THR A 255 -3.64 -0.49 24.12
CA THR A 255 -3.90 -1.70 24.90
C THR A 255 -2.60 -2.14 25.58
N ASP A 256 -2.64 -2.32 26.89
CA ASP A 256 -1.46 -2.70 27.70
C ASP A 256 -0.22 -1.80 27.44
N GLY A 257 -0.46 -0.49 27.31
CA GLY A 257 0.59 0.49 27.02
C GLY A 257 1.15 0.47 25.60
N ARG A 258 0.58 -0.34 24.69
CA ARG A 258 0.97 -0.43 23.29
C ARG A 258 -0.05 0.25 22.41
N VAL A 259 0.42 1.07 21.48
CA VAL A 259 -0.42 1.64 20.43
C VAL A 259 -0.81 0.54 19.45
N MET A 260 -2.12 0.33 19.31
CA MET A 260 -2.67 -0.67 18.40
C MET A 260 -2.90 -0.04 17.03
N GLY A 261 -2.34 -0.68 16.00
CA GLY A 261 -2.42 -0.18 14.64
C GLY A 261 -1.38 0.89 14.33
N GLY A 262 -1.69 1.75 13.42
CA GLY A 262 -0.85 2.80 12.87
C GLY A 262 -1.49 3.33 11.60
N GLY A 263 -0.74 4.10 10.81
CA GLY A 263 -1.18 4.48 9.47
C GLY A 263 -0.93 3.35 8.46
N ASP A 264 -1.79 3.29 7.44
CA ASP A 264 -1.70 2.41 6.29
C ASP A 264 -1.19 3.22 5.08
N GLY A 265 -1.93 3.34 4.00
CA GLY A 265 -1.52 4.12 2.83
C GLY A 265 -1.54 5.64 3.01
N PHE A 266 -0.89 6.34 2.07
CA PHE A 266 -0.73 7.79 2.06
C PHE A 266 -1.08 8.43 0.72
N THR A 267 -1.46 9.72 0.78
CA THR A 267 -1.25 10.66 -0.34
C THR A 267 -0.95 12.06 0.18
N VAL A 268 -0.42 12.93 -0.69
CA VAL A 268 -0.07 14.32 -0.38
C VAL A 268 -0.66 15.22 -1.45
N ASP A 269 -1.24 16.35 -1.06
CA ASP A 269 -1.75 17.33 -2.00
C ASP A 269 -0.69 18.38 -2.43
N THR A 270 -1.06 19.25 -3.38
CA THR A 270 -0.16 20.29 -3.90
C THR A 270 0.25 21.35 -2.87
N GLN A 271 -0.49 21.46 -1.76
CA GLN A 271 -0.18 22.34 -0.64
C GLN A 271 0.66 21.66 0.45
N GLY A 272 1.02 20.39 0.25
CA GLY A 272 1.82 19.60 1.21
C GLY A 272 1.01 19.06 2.39
N ARG A 273 -0.32 19.11 2.36
CA ARG A 273 -1.15 18.43 3.36
C ARG A 273 -1.06 16.92 3.15
N LEU A 274 -0.91 16.19 4.25
CA LEU A 274 -0.79 14.76 4.27
C LEU A 274 -2.14 14.11 4.58
N TYR A 275 -2.51 13.11 3.79
CA TYR A 275 -3.71 12.30 3.96
C TYR A 275 -3.28 10.85 4.22
N THR A 276 -3.73 10.25 5.30
CA THR A 276 -3.35 8.89 5.67
C THR A 276 -4.52 8.07 6.18
N ALA A 277 -4.58 6.82 5.77
CA ALA A 277 -5.51 5.86 6.33
C ALA A 277 -5.02 5.46 7.73
N ALA A 278 -5.74 5.88 8.79
CA ALA A 278 -5.42 5.56 10.17
C ALA A 278 -6.66 5.55 11.05
N ALA A 279 -6.70 4.68 12.06
CA ALA A 279 -7.82 4.56 13.00
C ALA A 279 -9.20 4.42 12.30
N GLY A 280 -9.26 3.72 11.17
CA GLY A 280 -10.51 3.49 10.42
C GLY A 280 -11.01 4.67 9.60
N LYS A 281 -10.23 5.74 9.44
CA LYS A 281 -10.57 6.97 8.72
C LYS A 281 -9.40 7.41 7.85
N ILE A 282 -9.64 8.35 6.94
CA ILE A 282 -8.57 9.15 6.34
C ILE A 282 -8.35 10.36 7.23
N GLN A 283 -7.19 10.47 7.86
CA GLN A 283 -6.80 11.63 8.66
C GLN A 283 -6.01 12.62 7.81
N VAL A 284 -6.29 13.89 7.97
CA VAL A 284 -5.66 14.98 7.22
C VAL A 284 -4.83 15.83 8.15
N PHE A 285 -3.59 16.12 7.74
CA PHE A 285 -2.63 16.92 8.50
C PHE A 285 -2.10 18.09 7.65
N THR A 286 -1.78 19.19 8.32
CA THR A 286 -1.09 20.32 7.67
C THR A 286 0.33 19.93 7.25
N PRO A 287 1.02 20.75 6.42
CA PRO A 287 2.45 20.55 6.11
C PRO A 287 3.37 20.60 7.35
N GLN A 288 2.86 21.04 8.50
CA GLN A 288 3.59 21.07 9.77
C GLN A 288 3.21 19.91 10.70
N GLY A 289 2.33 18.99 10.25
CA GLY A 289 1.91 17.81 11.00
C GLY A 289 0.76 18.04 11.99
N ALA A 290 0.11 19.21 11.97
CA ALA A 290 -1.09 19.44 12.78
C ALA A 290 -2.31 18.77 12.15
N TYR A 291 -3.10 18.05 12.97
CA TYR A 291 -4.36 17.45 12.54
C TYR A 291 -5.40 18.51 12.19
N VAL A 292 -6.11 18.34 11.06
CA VAL A 292 -7.14 19.27 10.60
C VAL A 292 -8.52 18.65 10.39
N GLY A 293 -8.63 17.34 10.37
CA GLY A 293 -9.91 16.65 10.24
C GLY A 293 -9.77 15.23 9.68
N SER A 294 -10.92 14.56 9.54
CA SER A 294 -11.00 13.20 8.99
C SER A 294 -12.08 13.07 7.93
N ILE A 295 -11.85 12.19 6.95
CA ILE A 295 -12.83 11.76 5.96
C ILE A 295 -13.18 10.30 6.30
N THR A 296 -14.48 10.01 6.47
CA THR A 296 -14.96 8.71 6.95
C THR A 296 -15.81 8.02 5.88
N SER A 297 -15.35 6.87 5.40
CA SER A 297 -16.09 5.97 4.52
C SER A 297 -16.77 4.87 5.34
N SER A 298 -17.77 4.19 4.75
CA SER A 298 -18.50 3.10 5.43
C SER A 298 -17.70 1.80 5.58
N ARG A 299 -16.54 1.70 4.91
CA ARG A 299 -15.56 0.65 5.10
C ARG A 299 -14.25 1.26 5.60
N ARG A 300 -13.47 0.47 6.35
CA ARG A 300 -12.12 0.88 6.78
C ARG A 300 -11.23 1.17 5.58
N PRO A 301 -10.71 2.39 5.41
CA PRO A 301 -9.75 2.68 4.36
C PRO A 301 -8.41 1.99 4.64
N GLN A 302 -7.76 1.55 3.57
CA GLN A 302 -6.40 1.02 3.59
C GLN A 302 -5.46 1.95 2.84
N ASN A 303 -5.87 2.45 1.67
CA ASN A 303 -5.04 3.33 0.86
C ASN A 303 -5.88 4.37 0.10
N LEU A 304 -5.24 5.37 -0.50
CA LEU A 304 -5.94 6.46 -1.16
C LEU A 304 -5.06 7.16 -2.19
N ALA A 305 -5.68 7.71 -3.23
CA ALA A 305 -4.99 8.51 -4.24
C ALA A 305 -5.90 9.58 -4.83
N PHE A 306 -5.32 10.73 -5.14
CA PHE A 306 -5.98 11.71 -5.99
C PHE A 306 -5.93 11.27 -7.45
N ALA A 307 -7.02 11.47 -8.16
CA ALA A 307 -7.16 11.26 -9.61
C ALA A 307 -8.16 12.25 -10.21
N GLY A 308 -8.67 11.96 -11.38
CA GLY A 308 -9.49 12.88 -12.16
C GLY A 308 -8.64 13.79 -13.04
N PRO A 309 -9.26 14.43 -14.06
CA PRO A 309 -8.55 15.31 -15.00
C PRO A 309 -7.91 16.52 -14.31
N ASP A 310 -8.50 16.98 -13.21
CA ASP A 310 -8.05 18.09 -12.38
C ASP A 310 -7.31 17.65 -11.09
N MET A 311 -7.15 16.33 -10.88
CA MET A 311 -6.58 15.77 -9.65
C MET A 311 -7.33 16.17 -8.38
N LYS A 312 -8.65 16.38 -8.46
CA LYS A 312 -9.50 16.75 -7.33
C LYS A 312 -10.49 15.66 -6.93
N THR A 313 -10.43 14.49 -7.51
CA THR A 313 -11.19 13.34 -7.05
C THR A 313 -10.27 12.49 -6.17
N LEU A 314 -10.61 12.36 -4.88
CA LEU A 314 -9.93 11.43 -3.99
C LEU A 314 -10.61 10.06 -4.09
N TYR A 315 -9.88 9.06 -4.52
CA TYR A 315 -10.29 7.67 -4.41
C TYR A 315 -9.76 7.10 -3.10
N ILE A 316 -10.61 6.33 -2.43
CA ILE A 316 -10.31 5.64 -1.17
C ILE A 316 -10.58 4.16 -1.40
N VAL A 317 -9.59 3.33 -1.13
CA VAL A 317 -9.69 1.88 -1.25
C VAL A 317 -9.50 1.21 0.10
N GLY A 318 -10.25 0.15 0.36
CA GLY A 318 -10.14 -0.61 1.60
C GLY A 318 -11.33 -1.53 1.82
N GLY A 319 -11.11 -2.66 2.50
CA GLY A 319 -12.14 -3.64 2.78
C GLY A 319 -12.83 -4.17 1.51
N GLY A 320 -12.09 -4.36 0.42
CA GLY A 320 -12.64 -4.83 -0.86
C GLY A 320 -13.55 -3.82 -1.57
N THR A 321 -13.51 -2.56 -1.20
CA THR A 321 -14.40 -1.50 -1.72
C THR A 321 -13.59 -0.34 -2.29
N VAL A 322 -14.12 0.30 -3.31
CA VAL A 322 -13.59 1.55 -3.88
C VAL A 322 -14.61 2.65 -3.69
N PHE A 323 -14.21 3.74 -3.04
CA PHE A 323 -14.98 4.98 -2.90
C PHE A 323 -14.33 6.11 -3.69
N LYS A 324 -15.11 7.14 -4.01
CA LYS A 324 -14.61 8.41 -4.53
C LYS A 324 -15.30 9.59 -3.84
N VAL A 325 -14.59 10.69 -3.76
CA VAL A 325 -15.15 11.96 -3.25
C VAL A 325 -14.51 13.15 -3.94
N GLN A 326 -15.34 14.17 -4.25
CA GLN A 326 -14.86 15.40 -4.84
C GLN A 326 -14.24 16.29 -3.77
N MET A 327 -13.01 16.75 -4.02
CA MET A 327 -12.22 17.54 -3.08
C MET A 327 -12.12 19.00 -3.54
N LEU A 328 -11.93 19.91 -2.57
CA LEU A 328 -11.41 21.27 -2.82
C LEU A 328 -9.91 21.22 -3.04
N ALA A 329 -9.23 20.35 -2.31
CA ALA A 329 -7.79 20.09 -2.43
C ALA A 329 -7.47 19.44 -3.77
N GLN A 330 -6.23 19.66 -4.25
CA GLN A 330 -5.73 19.12 -5.49
C GLN A 330 -4.50 18.22 -5.22
N GLY A 331 -4.54 16.99 -5.68
CA GLY A 331 -3.42 16.07 -5.61
C GLY A 331 -2.28 16.43 -6.55
N ILE A 332 -1.12 15.85 -6.27
CA ILE A 332 0.08 15.98 -7.10
C ILE A 332 -0.07 15.05 -8.32
N LYS A 333 0.13 15.58 -9.52
CA LYS A 333 0.26 14.74 -10.72
C LYS A 333 1.46 13.80 -10.55
N SER A 334 1.31 12.58 -11.05
CA SER A 334 2.35 11.55 -10.97
C SER A 334 3.74 12.09 -11.32
N ARG A 335 4.73 11.75 -10.49
CA ARG A 335 6.13 12.21 -10.61
C ARG A 335 6.89 11.57 -11.77
N GLY A 336 6.45 10.40 -12.24
CA GLY A 336 7.10 9.61 -13.29
C GLY A 336 6.37 9.54 -14.63
N GLY A 337 5.21 10.17 -14.75
CA GLY A 337 4.32 10.05 -15.91
C GLY A 337 4.55 11.12 -16.98
N LYS A 338 5.67 11.09 -17.70
CA LYS A 338 5.84 11.72 -19.01
C LYS A 338 6.53 10.74 -19.94
#